data_42912c5df1c2f0ba71d47cdc6fed9a16
#
_entry.id   42912c5df1c2f0ba71d47cdc6fed9a16
#
_cell.length_a   1.000
_cell.length_b   1.000
_cell.length_c   1.000
_cell.angle_alpha   90.00
_cell.angle_beta   90.00
_cell.angle_gamma   90.00
#
_symmetry.space_group_name_H-M   'P 1'
#
loop_
_entity.id
_entity.type
_entity.pdbx_description
1 polymer ?
#
loop_
_entity_poly.entity_id
_entity_poly.type
_entity_poly.pdbx_seq_one_letter_code
_entity_poly.pdbx_strand_id
1 'polypeptide(L)'
;MHILLKICYDIEKEILMINVWIDEFTPCLKDSLTGELVQTEVIRIVRKSFLRKYNEKNGWYVNWSDLLEENEVYALVVEGSVDIQGLVAVSKNEDMKACYVCWMCASPENNKEITENVKYTGVGGHLFAIAAKNQDKYWEMINILFEKKPKNGQDL
;
A
#
# COMPACT_ATOMS: atom_id res chain seq x y z
N MET A 1 -20.74 -7.85 -3.33
CA MET A 1 -19.39 -7.27 -3.19
C MET A 1 -18.58 -7.67 -4.41
N HIS A 2 -18.34 -6.76 -5.33
CA HIS A 2 -17.53 -7.01 -6.52
C HIS A 2 -16.18 -6.33 -6.32
N ILE A 3 -15.17 -7.13 -6.06
CA ILE A 3 -13.79 -6.65 -6.05
C ILE A 3 -13.32 -6.61 -7.49
N LEU A 4 -13.25 -5.42 -8.09
CA LEU A 4 -12.65 -5.24 -9.40
C LEU A 4 -11.17 -4.92 -9.22
N LEU A 5 -10.33 -5.92 -9.36
CA LEU A 5 -8.89 -5.73 -9.41
C LEU A 5 -8.55 -5.28 -10.83
N LYS A 6 -8.42 -3.98 -11.05
CA LYS A 6 -7.93 -3.46 -12.33
C LYS A 6 -6.42 -3.35 -12.25
N ILE A 7 -5.73 -4.37 -12.78
CA ILE A 7 -4.28 -4.32 -12.97
C ILE A 7 -4.03 -3.66 -14.32
N CYS A 8 -3.65 -2.39 -14.30
CA CYS A 8 -3.13 -1.74 -15.49
C CYS A 8 -1.61 -1.88 -15.51
N TYR A 9 -1.11 -2.68 -16.43
CA TYR A 9 0.32 -2.81 -16.68
C TYR A 9 0.73 -1.72 -17.66
N ASP A 10 1.39 -0.70 -17.20
CA ASP A 10 2.06 0.26 -18.08
C ASP A 10 3.52 -0.16 -18.23
N ILE A 11 3.82 -0.86 -19.32
CA ILE A 11 5.12 -1.47 -19.59
C ILE A 11 6.21 -0.40 -19.76
N GLU A 12 5.85 0.84 -20.09
CA GLU A 12 6.82 1.92 -20.29
C GLU A 12 7.22 2.62 -18.98
N LYS A 13 6.43 2.50 -17.91
CA LYS A 13 6.67 3.22 -16.65
C LYS A 13 7.00 2.35 -15.46
N GLU A 14 6.94 1.02 -15.57
CA GLU A 14 7.15 0.08 -14.45
C GLU A 14 6.30 0.42 -13.19
N ILE A 15 5.13 1.00 -13.40
CA ILE A 15 4.18 1.31 -12.34
C ILE A 15 3.07 0.29 -12.37
N LEU A 16 3.01 -0.56 -11.35
CA LEU A 16 1.88 -1.45 -11.14
C LEU A 16 0.82 -0.70 -10.34
N MET A 17 -0.24 -0.27 -11.00
CA MET A 17 -1.39 0.32 -10.31
C MET A 17 -2.32 -0.79 -9.84
N ILE A 18 -2.51 -0.88 -8.54
CA ILE A 18 -3.45 -1.81 -7.92
C ILE A 18 -4.61 -0.99 -7.39
N ASN A 19 -5.76 -1.08 -8.04
CA ASN A 19 -6.99 -0.51 -7.49
C ASN A 19 -7.51 -1.42 -6.37
N VAL A 20 -7.39 -0.96 -5.14
CA VAL A 20 -7.96 -1.63 -3.98
C VAL A 20 -9.30 -0.96 -3.70
N TRP A 21 -10.40 -1.65 -4.00
CA TRP A 21 -11.71 -1.24 -3.50
C TRP A 21 -11.78 -1.56 -2.02
N ILE A 22 -11.97 -0.52 -1.25
CA ILE A 22 -12.14 -0.59 0.19
C ILE A 22 -13.63 -0.62 0.43
N ASP A 23 -14.10 -1.58 1.22
CA ASP A 23 -15.52 -1.72 1.51
C ASP A 23 -16.04 -0.57 2.40
N GLU A 24 -17.33 -0.51 2.63
CA GLU A 24 -17.98 0.52 3.42
C GLU A 24 -17.48 0.64 4.88
N PHE A 25 -16.77 -0.38 5.38
CA PHE A 25 -16.18 -0.38 6.71
C PHE A 25 -14.75 0.16 6.75
N THR A 26 -14.13 0.35 5.59
CA THR A 26 -12.77 0.89 5.51
C THR A 26 -12.80 2.40 5.45
N PRO A 27 -12.00 3.10 6.28
CA PRO A 27 -11.97 4.57 6.26
C PRO A 27 -11.56 5.07 4.87
N CYS A 28 -12.46 5.71 4.17
CA CYS A 28 -12.15 6.43 2.94
C CYS A 28 -11.43 7.73 3.26
N LEU A 29 -10.63 8.23 2.31
CA LEU A 29 -10.13 9.60 2.42
C LEU A 29 -11.30 10.58 2.35
N LYS A 30 -11.23 11.57 3.21
CA LYS A 30 -12.22 12.61 3.30
C LYS A 30 -11.53 13.96 3.21
N ASP A 31 -11.97 14.78 2.28
CA ASP A 31 -11.51 16.17 2.19
C ASP A 31 -11.90 16.92 3.47
N SER A 32 -10.91 17.52 4.13
CA SER A 32 -11.11 18.16 5.42
C SER A 32 -11.91 19.46 5.31
N LEU A 33 -11.92 20.11 4.15
CA LEU A 33 -12.65 21.36 3.93
C LEU A 33 -14.10 21.11 3.51
N THR A 34 -14.31 20.19 2.57
CA THR A 34 -15.64 19.93 2.00
C THR A 34 -16.41 18.82 2.72
N GLY A 35 -15.70 17.93 3.40
CA GLY A 35 -16.27 16.74 4.00
C GLY A 35 -16.63 15.65 2.99
N GLU A 36 -16.29 15.82 1.72
CA GLU A 36 -16.56 14.85 0.67
C GLU A 36 -15.59 13.66 0.72
N LEU A 37 -16.10 12.50 0.38
CA LEU A 37 -15.29 11.29 0.22
C LEU A 37 -14.50 11.37 -1.08
N VAL A 38 -13.23 10.98 -1.02
CA VAL A 38 -12.30 11.09 -2.13
C VAL A 38 -11.89 9.69 -2.58
N GLN A 39 -12.02 9.41 -3.87
CA GLN A 39 -11.57 8.15 -4.46
C GLN A 39 -10.05 8.06 -4.44
N THR A 40 -9.54 6.89 -4.17
CA THR A 40 -8.10 6.65 -4.01
C THR A 40 -7.62 5.54 -4.91
N GLU A 41 -6.35 5.59 -5.23
CA GLU A 41 -5.60 4.55 -5.92
C GLU A 41 -4.39 4.16 -5.10
N VAL A 42 -3.95 2.91 -5.26
CA VAL A 42 -2.76 2.38 -4.61
C VAL A 42 -1.71 2.04 -5.67
N ILE A 43 -0.52 2.59 -5.51
CA ILE A 43 0.59 2.40 -6.43
C ILE A 43 1.69 1.61 -5.71
N ARG A 44 2.13 0.49 -6.29
CA ARG A 44 3.34 -0.19 -5.85
C ARG A 44 4.56 0.53 -6.42
N ILE A 45 5.45 0.97 -5.54
CA ILE A 45 6.69 1.64 -5.93
C ILE A 45 7.77 0.60 -6.19
N VAL A 46 8.36 0.61 -7.39
CA VAL A 46 9.43 -0.32 -7.78
C VAL A 46 10.76 0.37 -8.05
N ARG A 47 10.76 1.70 -8.23
CA ARG A 47 11.98 2.47 -8.51
C ARG A 47 12.46 3.23 -7.29
N LYS A 48 13.65 2.90 -6.83
CA LYS A 48 14.31 3.58 -5.71
C LYS A 48 14.47 5.10 -5.94
N SER A 49 14.76 5.49 -7.18
CA SER A 49 14.93 6.91 -7.54
C SER A 49 13.68 7.75 -7.32
N PHE A 50 12.50 7.15 -7.45
CA PHE A 50 11.23 7.82 -7.21
C PHE A 50 11.05 8.21 -5.73
N LEU A 51 11.60 7.42 -4.81
CA LEU A 51 11.45 7.62 -3.37
C LEU A 51 12.50 8.55 -2.75
N ARG A 52 13.49 9.03 -3.50
CA ARG A 52 14.58 9.85 -2.95
C ARG A 52 14.15 11.13 -2.25
N LYS A 53 13.06 11.74 -2.72
CA LYS A 53 12.51 12.96 -2.11
C LYS A 53 11.65 12.70 -0.86
N TYR A 54 11.34 11.44 -0.57
CA TYR A 54 10.54 11.04 0.59
C TYR A 54 11.48 10.58 1.70
N ASN A 55 11.91 11.54 2.52
CA ASN A 55 12.91 11.35 3.58
C ASN A 55 12.63 12.26 4.79
N GLU A 56 13.47 12.16 5.82
CA GLU A 56 13.30 12.92 7.07
C GLU A 56 13.28 14.43 6.83
N LYS A 57 14.13 14.94 5.93
CA LYS A 57 14.23 16.38 5.64
C LYS A 57 12.95 16.95 5.05
N ASN A 58 12.19 16.11 4.36
CA ASN A 58 10.95 16.46 3.70
C ASN A 58 9.70 16.05 4.51
N GLY A 59 9.87 15.70 5.78
CA GLY A 59 8.77 15.40 6.70
C GLY A 59 8.22 13.97 6.60
N TRP A 60 8.98 13.02 6.04
CA TRP A 60 8.56 11.64 5.87
C TRP A 60 9.18 10.66 6.88
N TYR A 61 9.78 11.16 7.95
CA TYR A 61 10.34 10.48 9.11
C TYR A 61 11.54 9.56 8.85
N VAL A 62 11.57 8.85 7.74
CA VAL A 62 12.63 7.93 7.35
C VAL A 62 12.98 8.09 5.88
N ASN A 63 14.12 7.55 5.46
CA ASN A 63 14.48 7.50 4.05
C ASN A 63 13.75 6.33 3.37
N TRP A 64 12.66 6.63 2.67
CA TRP A 64 11.83 5.64 2.02
C TRP A 64 12.52 4.90 0.88
N SER A 65 13.53 5.52 0.26
CA SER A 65 14.30 4.83 -0.78
C SER A 65 15.11 3.65 -0.23
N ASP A 66 15.56 3.72 1.01
CA ASP A 66 16.30 2.63 1.66
C ASP A 66 15.35 1.50 2.09
N LEU A 67 14.13 1.82 2.49
CA LEU A 67 13.12 0.81 2.84
C LEU A 67 12.76 -0.09 1.65
N LEU A 68 12.84 0.41 0.43
CA LEU A 68 12.51 -0.34 -0.77
C LEU A 68 13.47 -1.52 -1.03
N GLU A 69 14.67 -1.51 -0.46
CA GLU A 69 15.65 -2.59 -0.65
C GLU A 69 15.19 -3.92 -0.07
N GLU A 70 14.50 -3.88 1.07
CA GLU A 70 14.08 -5.09 1.81
C GLU A 70 12.56 -5.22 1.94
N ASN A 71 11.80 -4.24 1.47
CA ASN A 71 10.36 -4.19 1.65
C ASN A 71 9.64 -3.88 0.35
N GLU A 72 8.37 -4.26 0.28
CA GLU A 72 7.45 -3.73 -0.71
C GLU A 72 6.91 -2.39 -0.19
N VAL A 73 6.95 -1.36 -1.03
CA VAL A 73 6.46 -0.02 -0.70
C VAL A 73 5.25 0.32 -1.56
N TYR A 74 4.18 0.73 -0.91
CA TYR A 74 2.94 1.15 -1.55
C TYR A 74 2.66 2.61 -1.23
N ALA A 75 2.20 3.33 -2.23
CA ALA A 75 1.77 4.71 -2.12
C ALA A 75 0.26 4.82 -2.27
N LEU A 76 -0.34 5.61 -1.39
CA LEU A 76 -1.73 6.02 -1.49
C LEU A 76 -1.80 7.36 -2.22
N VAL A 77 -2.56 7.42 -3.30
CA VAL A 77 -2.82 8.63 -4.07
C VAL A 77 -4.32 8.87 -4.24
N VAL A 78 -4.71 10.09 -4.50
CA VAL A 78 -6.07 10.40 -4.95
C VAL A 78 -6.20 9.99 -6.40
N GLU A 79 -7.35 9.42 -6.78
CA GLU A 79 -7.63 9.02 -8.16
C GLU A 79 -7.32 10.15 -9.15
N GLY A 80 -6.55 9.83 -10.19
CA GLY A 80 -6.13 10.79 -11.21
C GLY A 80 -4.99 11.74 -10.79
N SER A 81 -4.44 11.58 -9.58
CA SER A 81 -3.29 12.33 -9.08
C SER A 81 -2.06 11.44 -8.93
N VAL A 82 -0.89 12.05 -8.96
CA VAL A 82 0.39 11.40 -8.65
C VAL A 82 0.95 11.85 -7.30
N ASP A 83 0.23 12.74 -6.61
CA ASP A 83 0.65 13.26 -5.31
C ASP A 83 0.40 12.21 -4.23
N ILE A 84 1.47 11.81 -3.57
CA ILE A 84 1.41 10.78 -2.53
C ILE A 84 0.80 11.34 -1.26
N GLN A 85 -0.28 10.72 -0.82
CA GLN A 85 -0.99 11.05 0.41
C GLN A 85 -0.45 10.28 1.62
N GLY A 86 0.17 9.13 1.38
CA GLY A 86 0.80 8.31 2.38
C GLY A 86 1.60 7.18 1.78
N LEU A 87 2.52 6.64 2.55
CA LEU A 87 3.37 5.50 2.19
C LEU A 87 3.27 4.41 3.25
N VAL A 88 3.30 3.17 2.81
CA VAL A 88 3.40 1.99 3.67
C VAL A 88 4.45 1.03 3.13
N ALA A 89 5.34 0.58 3.99
CA ALA A 89 6.34 -0.45 3.70
C ALA A 89 5.96 -1.73 4.42
N VAL A 90 5.89 -2.82 3.67
CA VAL A 90 5.53 -4.13 4.19
C VAL A 90 6.59 -5.15 3.85
N SER A 91 6.87 -6.05 4.78
CA SER A 91 7.71 -7.22 4.55
C SER A 91 6.90 -8.51 4.74
N LYS A 92 7.28 -9.55 4.00
CA LYS A 92 6.66 -10.86 4.11
C LYS A 92 7.60 -11.78 4.89
N ASN A 93 7.06 -12.46 5.89
CA ASN A 93 7.77 -13.49 6.64
C ASN A 93 7.16 -14.84 6.31
N GLU A 94 7.90 -15.67 5.58
CA GLU A 94 7.42 -16.98 5.12
C GLU A 94 7.25 -17.98 6.27
N ASP A 95 8.14 -17.93 7.26
CA ASP A 95 8.10 -18.87 8.40
C ASP A 95 6.87 -18.63 9.27
N MET A 96 6.53 -17.38 9.51
CA MET A 96 5.37 -17.00 10.29
C MET A 96 4.12 -16.81 9.44
N LYS A 97 4.23 -16.92 8.12
CA LYS A 97 3.15 -16.69 7.17
C LYS A 97 2.43 -15.36 7.43
N ALA A 98 3.20 -14.32 7.67
CA ALA A 98 2.69 -13.02 8.07
C ALA A 98 3.27 -11.89 7.21
N CYS A 99 2.47 -10.87 7.01
CA CYS A 99 2.89 -9.62 6.41
C CYS A 99 3.06 -8.57 7.53
N TYR A 100 4.25 -8.03 7.67
CA TYR A 100 4.57 -7.02 8.66
C TYR A 100 4.54 -5.63 8.06
N VAL A 101 3.93 -4.70 8.77
CA VAL A 101 4.08 -3.26 8.48
C VAL A 101 5.39 -2.79 9.10
N CYS A 102 6.37 -2.51 8.26
CA CYS A 102 7.67 -2.01 8.71
C CYS A 102 7.63 -0.52 9.03
N TRP A 103 7.00 0.26 8.14
CA TRP A 103 6.74 1.69 8.33
C TRP A 103 5.45 2.09 7.65
N MET A 104 4.82 3.12 8.22
CA MET A 104 3.62 3.71 7.70
C MET A 104 3.63 5.20 8.03
N CYS A 105 3.39 6.05 7.04
CA CYS A 105 3.47 7.49 7.20
C CYS A 105 2.49 8.20 6.29
N ALA A 106 1.68 9.10 6.87
CA ALA A 106 0.92 10.07 6.08
C ALA A 106 1.86 11.14 5.51
N SER A 107 1.49 11.74 4.38
CA SER A 107 2.22 12.90 3.87
C SER A 107 2.25 14.04 4.89
N PRO A 108 3.23 14.95 4.83
CA PRO A 108 3.26 16.11 5.72
C PRO A 108 1.96 16.94 5.71
N GLU A 109 1.30 17.04 4.57
CA GLU A 109 0.00 17.73 4.44
C GLU A 109 -1.15 17.05 5.20
N ASN A 110 -1.02 15.76 5.47
CA ASN A 110 -2.02 14.94 6.14
C ASN A 110 -1.61 14.51 7.56
N ASN A 111 -0.49 15.02 8.04
CA ASN A 111 0.06 14.66 9.33
C ASN A 111 -0.27 15.74 10.38
N LYS A 112 -1.09 15.36 11.36
CA LYS A 112 -1.50 16.25 12.46
C LYS A 112 -0.36 16.71 13.35
N GLU A 113 0.76 16.01 13.37
CA GLU A 113 1.96 16.43 14.10
C GLU A 113 2.72 17.55 13.39
N ILE A 114 2.53 17.69 12.07
CA ILE A 114 3.23 18.67 11.24
C ILE A 114 2.34 19.86 10.92
N THR A 115 1.05 19.64 10.67
CA THR A 115 0.08 20.70 10.33
C THR A 115 -1.22 20.58 11.12
N GLU A 116 -1.75 21.71 11.55
CA GLU A 116 -3.08 21.77 12.19
C GLU A 116 -4.22 21.58 11.16
N ASN A 117 -3.97 21.96 9.91
CA ASN A 117 -4.95 21.90 8.83
C ASN A 117 -4.61 20.78 7.85
N VAL A 118 -4.92 19.55 8.22
CA VAL A 118 -4.71 18.40 7.32
C VAL A 118 -5.63 18.49 6.11
N LYS A 119 -5.10 18.12 4.94
CA LYS A 119 -5.83 18.14 3.69
C LYS A 119 -6.88 17.04 3.61
N TYR A 120 -6.48 15.83 3.94
CA TYR A 120 -7.36 14.66 3.97
C TYR A 120 -7.27 13.94 5.32
N THR A 121 -8.42 13.46 5.78
CA THR A 121 -8.52 12.54 6.93
C THR A 121 -8.65 11.10 6.46
N GLY A 122 -8.23 10.14 7.29
CA GLY A 122 -8.37 8.70 7.02
C GLY A 122 -7.14 8.07 6.32
N VAL A 123 -6.06 8.80 6.09
CA VAL A 123 -4.84 8.28 5.43
C VAL A 123 -4.29 7.08 6.18
N GLY A 124 -4.10 7.17 7.50
CA GLY A 124 -3.56 6.06 8.29
C GLY A 124 -4.39 4.80 8.22
N GLY A 125 -5.71 4.92 8.32
CA GLY A 125 -6.63 3.79 8.18
C GLY A 125 -6.56 3.14 6.80
N HIS A 126 -6.39 3.94 5.74
CA HIS A 126 -6.21 3.46 4.38
C HIS A 126 -4.90 2.68 4.19
N LEU A 127 -3.79 3.22 4.72
CA LEU A 127 -2.50 2.55 4.67
C LEU A 127 -2.53 1.20 5.39
N PHE A 128 -3.23 1.14 6.51
CA PHE A 128 -3.44 -0.10 7.24
C PHE A 128 -4.25 -1.12 6.44
N ALA A 129 -5.30 -0.67 5.73
CA ALA A 129 -6.10 -1.51 4.84
C ALA A 129 -5.28 -2.06 3.67
N ILE A 130 -4.37 -1.27 3.11
CA ILE A 130 -3.43 -1.73 2.07
C ILE A 130 -2.56 -2.87 2.59
N ALA A 131 -2.00 -2.73 3.80
CA ALA A 131 -1.20 -3.77 4.43
C ALA A 131 -2.03 -5.05 4.69
N ALA A 132 -3.26 -4.92 5.16
CA ALA A 132 -4.16 -6.04 5.37
C ALA A 132 -4.50 -6.78 4.06
N LYS A 133 -4.73 -6.06 2.97
CA LYS A 133 -4.93 -6.68 1.65
C LYS A 133 -3.69 -7.40 1.12
N ASN A 134 -2.51 -6.92 1.42
CA ASN A 134 -1.28 -7.65 1.10
C ASN A 134 -1.15 -8.95 1.89
N GLN A 135 -1.62 -8.99 3.13
CA GLN A 135 -1.70 -10.21 3.93
C GLN A 135 -2.62 -11.25 3.26
N ASP A 136 -3.81 -10.84 2.82
CA ASP A 136 -4.78 -11.71 2.16
C ASP A 136 -4.20 -12.30 0.86
N LYS A 137 -3.60 -11.48 0.01
CA LYS A 137 -2.95 -11.93 -1.23
C LYS A 137 -1.81 -12.92 -0.98
N TYR A 138 -1.05 -12.71 0.07
CA TYR A 138 0.03 -13.61 0.46
C TYR A 138 -0.52 -14.98 0.85
N TRP A 139 -1.63 -15.03 1.58
CA TRP A 139 -2.30 -16.26 1.94
C TRP A 139 -2.89 -17.00 0.73
N GLU A 140 -3.53 -16.29 -0.19
CA GLU A 140 -4.04 -16.86 -1.44
C GLU A 140 -2.91 -17.47 -2.27
N MET A 141 -1.80 -16.76 -2.42
CA MET A 141 -0.63 -17.25 -3.16
C MET A 141 -0.02 -18.50 -2.50
N ILE A 142 0.11 -18.53 -1.18
CA ILE A 142 0.61 -19.69 -0.45
C ILE A 142 -0.32 -20.88 -0.66
N ASN A 143 -1.62 -20.70 -0.52
CA ASN A 143 -2.59 -21.78 -0.72
C ASN A 143 -2.48 -22.38 -2.12
N ILE A 144 -2.39 -21.55 -3.17
CA ILE A 144 -2.19 -22.02 -4.55
C ILE A 144 -0.88 -22.81 -4.69
N LEU A 145 0.19 -22.37 -4.06
CA LEU A 145 1.48 -23.08 -4.11
C LEU A 145 1.44 -24.43 -3.37
N PHE A 146 0.72 -24.51 -2.27
CA PHE A 146 0.55 -25.76 -1.51
C PHE A 146 -0.39 -26.75 -2.21
N GLU A 147 -1.44 -26.28 -2.88
CA GLU A 147 -2.35 -27.12 -3.66
C GLU A 147 -1.66 -27.72 -4.90
N LYS A 148 -0.68 -27.01 -5.48
CA LYS A 148 0.10 -27.47 -6.64
C LYS A 148 1.25 -28.42 -6.29
N LYS A 149 1.56 -28.66 -5.03
CA LYS A 149 2.49 -29.74 -4.69
C LYS A 149 1.84 -31.08 -5.05
N PRO A 150 2.42 -31.87 -5.95
CA PRO A 150 1.92 -33.21 -6.20
C PRO A 150 1.91 -33.93 -4.86
N LYS A 151 0.77 -34.52 -4.50
CA LYS A 151 0.72 -35.54 -3.47
C LYS A 151 1.70 -36.61 -3.96
N ASN A 152 2.91 -36.62 -3.42
CA ASN A 152 3.80 -37.74 -3.66
C ASN A 152 3.07 -38.95 -3.13
N GLY A 153 2.54 -39.72 -4.06
CA GLY A 153 1.94 -40.99 -3.76
C GLY A 153 2.98 -41.86 -3.03
N GLN A 154 2.74 -42.13 -1.80
CA GLN A 154 3.17 -43.37 -1.22
C GLN A 154 2.09 -44.39 -1.58
N ASP A 155 2.22 -44.92 -2.80
CA ASP A 155 1.71 -46.22 -3.13
C ASP A 155 2.91 -47.19 -3.12
N LEU A 156 3.04 -47.78 -2.03
CA LEU A 156 3.61 -49.13 -1.92
C LEU A 156 2.77 -49.88 -0.92
#